data_9de8ec3a0b3dbf92c1df11670e2db7f5
#
_entry.id   9de8ec3a0b3dbf92c1df11670e2db7f5
#
_cell.length_a   1.000
_cell.length_b   1.000
_cell.length_c   1.000
_cell.angle_alpha   90.00
_cell.angle_beta   90.00
_cell.angle_gamma   90.00
#
_symmetry.space_group_name_H-M   'P 1'
#
loop_
_entity.id
_entity.type
_entity.pdbx_description
1 polymer ?
#
loop_
_entity_poly.entity_id
_entity_poly.type
_entity_poly.pdbx_seq_one_letter_code
_entity_poly.pdbx_strand_id
1 'polypeptide(L)'
;RARGPCFLRAARERAAASHLVIVNHALLLSDLAAGGSVIPDHDVLIIDEAHHLEEQATRQLGFDVSRSGVEEHLQAVAGERGVFNEAVTSFRGSSAAATRRNAVEELAATSFSLVPRARDQVARLFGLLEGLLGDRGDRGSGLRQELRVTAGVRSQPAWSDLEIEWENVDLSIADLSGRLDSLRVSLEGLEEAGLIEYEGLMSELASVQETSAEVRRTLAEFVAQPKSD
;
A
#
# COMPACT_ATOMS: atom_id res chain seq x y z
N ARG A 1 -25.85 20.91 3.28
CA ARG A 1 -26.13 20.14 4.52
C ARG A 1 -25.13 20.60 5.57
N ALA A 2 -25.59 21.18 6.69
CA ALA A 2 -24.75 21.55 7.81
C ALA A 2 -24.08 20.26 8.34
N ARG A 3 -22.74 20.16 8.23
CA ARG A 3 -21.97 19.07 8.84
C ARG A 3 -22.13 19.22 10.35
N GLY A 4 -22.71 18.24 11.02
CA GLY A 4 -22.80 18.17 12.48
C GLY A 4 -21.38 18.24 13.12
N PRO A 5 -21.29 18.42 14.45
CA PRO A 5 -20.00 18.53 15.13
C PRO A 5 -19.16 17.27 14.87
N CYS A 6 -17.91 17.48 14.43
CA CYS A 6 -16.97 16.38 14.23
C CYS A 6 -16.51 15.86 15.61
N PHE A 7 -16.94 14.65 15.97
CA PHE A 7 -16.60 14.04 17.27
C PHE A 7 -15.08 13.88 17.48
N LEU A 8 -14.33 13.60 16.43
CA LEU A 8 -12.86 13.52 16.50
C LEU A 8 -12.24 14.86 16.86
N ARG A 9 -12.70 15.95 16.25
CA ARG A 9 -12.25 17.31 16.58
C ARG A 9 -12.56 17.67 18.03
N ALA A 10 -13.79 17.41 18.49
CA ALA A 10 -14.19 17.65 19.87
C ALA A 10 -13.40 16.79 20.87
N ALA A 11 -13.00 15.56 20.51
CA ALA A 11 -12.13 14.74 21.35
C ALA A 11 -10.72 15.31 21.45
N ARG A 12 -10.13 15.76 20.35
CA ARG A 12 -8.81 16.41 20.32
C ARG A 12 -8.79 17.72 21.11
N GLU A 13 -9.81 18.56 20.96
CA GLU A 13 -9.94 19.82 21.73
C GLU A 13 -10.03 19.55 23.24
N ARG A 14 -10.76 18.51 23.67
CA ARG A 14 -10.83 18.10 25.07
C ARG A 14 -9.50 17.56 25.58
N ALA A 15 -8.81 16.73 24.80
CA ALA A 15 -7.49 16.21 25.15
C ALA A 15 -6.49 17.36 25.34
N ALA A 16 -6.45 18.33 24.43
CA ALA A 16 -5.56 19.49 24.50
C ALA A 16 -5.84 20.39 25.72
N ALA A 17 -7.07 20.40 26.23
CA ALA A 17 -7.44 21.14 27.43
C ALA A 17 -7.26 20.36 28.74
N SER A 18 -6.78 19.12 28.68
CA SER A 18 -6.67 18.21 29.84
C SER A 18 -5.26 18.25 30.43
N HIS A 19 -5.13 18.13 31.76
CA HIS A 19 -3.82 17.98 32.43
C HIS A 19 -3.28 16.53 32.37
N LEU A 20 -4.17 15.58 32.13
CA LEU A 20 -3.83 14.16 31.99
C LEU A 20 -4.62 13.59 30.82
N VAL A 21 -3.90 12.92 29.91
CA VAL A 21 -4.48 12.20 28.77
C VAL A 21 -4.08 10.74 28.89
N ILE A 22 -5.04 9.83 28.88
CA ILE A 22 -4.82 8.39 28.91
C ILE A 22 -5.13 7.84 27.53
N VAL A 23 -4.15 7.16 26.95
CA VAL A 23 -4.24 6.53 25.63
C VAL A 23 -3.77 5.06 25.70
N ASN A 24 -4.16 4.24 24.76
CA ASN A 24 -3.57 2.91 24.62
C ASN A 24 -2.24 2.98 23.83
N HIS A 25 -1.42 1.93 23.92
CA HIS A 25 -0.14 1.85 23.21
C HIS A 25 -0.29 2.01 21.70
N ALA A 26 -1.36 1.46 21.11
CA ALA A 26 -1.61 1.56 19.69
C ALA A 26 -1.77 3.03 19.24
N LEU A 27 -2.54 3.85 19.97
CA LEU A 27 -2.69 5.27 19.64
C LEU A 27 -1.40 6.05 19.85
N LEU A 28 -0.64 5.77 20.91
CA LEU A 28 0.67 6.38 21.15
C LEU A 28 1.63 6.10 19.99
N LEU A 29 1.73 4.84 19.57
CA LEU A 29 2.63 4.42 18.48
C LEU A 29 2.15 4.94 17.12
N SER A 30 0.84 4.99 16.88
CA SER A 30 0.28 5.62 15.68
C SER A 30 0.54 7.11 15.61
N ASP A 31 0.53 7.80 16.75
CA ASP A 31 0.89 9.21 16.83
C ASP A 31 2.37 9.44 16.49
N LEU A 32 3.27 8.60 17.03
CA LEU A 32 4.69 8.62 16.68
C LEU A 32 4.91 8.39 15.18
N ALA A 33 4.22 7.42 14.58
CA ALA A 33 4.28 7.14 13.15
C ALA A 33 3.77 8.32 12.30
N ALA A 34 2.77 9.06 12.81
CA ALA A 34 2.20 10.25 12.16
C ALA A 34 3.00 11.55 12.43
N GLY A 35 4.15 11.47 13.09
CA GLY A 35 4.98 12.63 13.42
C GLY A 35 4.47 13.47 14.59
N GLY A 36 3.75 12.86 15.54
CA GLY A 36 3.31 13.53 16.78
C GLY A 36 2.18 14.53 16.58
N SER A 37 1.20 14.24 15.72
CA SER A 37 0.13 15.18 15.35
C SER A 37 -1.25 14.85 15.91
N VAL A 38 -1.40 13.70 16.57
CA VAL A 38 -2.70 13.17 17.07
C VAL A 38 -2.89 13.43 18.55
N ILE A 39 -1.86 13.18 19.36
CA ILE A 39 -1.85 13.40 20.81
C ILE A 39 -1.32 14.82 21.07
N PRO A 40 -1.89 15.58 22.04
CA PRO A 40 -1.36 16.89 22.41
C PRO A 40 0.08 16.81 22.93
N ASP A 41 0.84 17.91 22.78
CA ASP A 41 2.18 18.05 23.34
C ASP A 41 2.16 17.78 24.85
N HIS A 42 3.16 17.05 25.33
CA HIS A 42 3.26 16.63 26.71
C HIS A 42 4.72 16.60 27.18
N ASP A 43 4.95 16.99 28.42
CA ASP A 43 6.30 17.01 29.03
C ASP A 43 6.67 15.68 29.69
N VAL A 44 5.68 14.86 30.06
CA VAL A 44 5.86 13.60 30.80
C VAL A 44 5.04 12.50 30.16
N LEU A 45 5.69 11.39 29.84
CA LEU A 45 5.07 10.17 29.37
C LEU A 45 5.27 9.05 30.39
N ILE A 46 4.17 8.43 30.82
CA ILE A 46 4.18 7.26 31.69
C ILE A 46 3.62 6.08 30.90
N ILE A 47 4.40 5.03 30.77
CA ILE A 47 3.99 3.81 30.04
C ILE A 47 3.72 2.72 31.06
N ASP A 48 2.46 2.34 31.19
CA ASP A 48 2.04 1.17 31.96
C ASP A 48 2.14 -0.09 31.11
N GLU A 49 2.35 -1.25 31.73
CA GLU A 49 2.52 -2.55 31.04
C GLU A 49 3.57 -2.49 29.90
N ALA A 50 4.70 -1.81 30.14
CA ALA A 50 5.71 -1.53 29.14
C ALA A 50 6.29 -2.79 28.45
N HIS A 51 6.13 -3.96 29.07
CA HIS A 51 6.54 -5.24 28.48
C HIS A 51 5.75 -5.61 27.21
N HIS A 52 4.58 -5.02 26.99
CA HIS A 52 3.80 -5.16 25.75
C HIS A 52 4.19 -4.16 24.67
N LEU A 53 4.98 -3.14 25.00
CA LEU A 53 5.28 -2.04 24.07
C LEU A 53 6.04 -2.51 22.82
N GLU A 54 7.00 -3.43 22.98
CA GLU A 54 7.80 -3.94 21.87
C GLU A 54 6.91 -4.69 20.85
N GLU A 55 6.00 -5.55 21.33
CA GLU A 55 5.07 -6.27 20.46
C GLU A 55 4.11 -5.29 19.76
N GLN A 56 3.59 -4.31 20.49
CA GLN A 56 2.71 -3.29 19.91
C GLN A 56 3.46 -2.40 18.92
N ALA A 57 4.71 -2.03 19.21
CA ALA A 57 5.54 -1.25 18.30
C ALA A 57 5.79 -2.02 16.99
N THR A 58 6.12 -3.29 17.09
CA THR A 58 6.30 -4.16 15.91
C THR A 58 5.04 -4.21 15.06
N ARG A 59 3.86 -4.27 15.67
CA ARG A 59 2.57 -4.29 14.95
C ARG A 59 2.19 -2.94 14.34
N GLN A 60 2.48 -1.81 15.03
CA GLN A 60 2.02 -0.48 14.62
C GLN A 60 3.03 0.25 13.73
N LEU A 61 4.33 0.02 13.94
CA LEU A 61 5.41 0.64 13.19
C LEU A 61 5.98 -0.30 12.12
N GLY A 62 5.62 -1.58 12.19
CA GLY A 62 5.92 -2.56 11.15
C GLY A 62 5.04 -2.32 9.93
N PHE A 63 5.42 -2.95 8.85
CA PHE A 63 4.60 -3.01 7.64
C PHE A 63 4.17 -4.47 7.39
N ASP A 64 3.03 -4.62 6.75
CA ASP A 64 2.51 -5.92 6.33
C ASP A 64 2.33 -5.89 4.81
N VAL A 65 2.93 -6.86 4.14
CA VAL A 65 2.71 -7.11 2.73
C VAL A 65 2.50 -8.61 2.53
N SER A 66 1.39 -8.96 1.94
CA SER A 66 1.05 -10.34 1.64
C SER A 66 0.93 -10.55 0.14
N ARG A 67 1.16 -11.79 -0.31
CA ARG A 67 0.93 -12.16 -1.71
C ARG A 67 -0.47 -11.82 -2.16
N SER A 68 -1.49 -12.17 -1.35
CA SER A 68 -2.89 -11.87 -1.65
C SER A 68 -3.14 -10.36 -1.77
N GLY A 69 -2.55 -9.53 -0.89
CA GLY A 69 -2.70 -8.09 -0.97
C GLY A 69 -2.12 -7.48 -2.25
N VAL A 70 -0.95 -7.96 -2.69
CA VAL A 70 -0.37 -7.54 -3.98
C VAL A 70 -1.19 -8.03 -5.16
N GLU A 71 -1.69 -9.27 -5.13
CA GLU A 71 -2.58 -9.82 -6.16
C GLU A 71 -3.91 -9.05 -6.22
N GLU A 72 -4.52 -8.70 -5.10
CA GLU A 72 -5.71 -7.84 -5.01
C GLU A 72 -5.45 -6.44 -5.58
N HIS A 73 -4.28 -5.87 -5.28
CA HIS A 73 -3.87 -4.60 -5.88
C HIS A 73 -3.77 -4.70 -7.41
N LEU A 74 -3.13 -5.73 -7.97
CA LEU A 74 -3.08 -5.95 -9.41
C LEU A 74 -4.48 -6.13 -10.03
N GLN A 75 -5.43 -6.72 -9.29
CA GLN A 75 -6.83 -6.79 -9.72
C GLN A 75 -7.51 -5.42 -9.70
N ALA A 76 -7.26 -4.59 -8.69
CA ALA A 76 -7.79 -3.23 -8.61
C ALA A 76 -7.25 -2.33 -9.73
N VAL A 77 -6.01 -2.56 -10.17
CA VAL A 77 -5.43 -1.84 -11.32
C VAL A 77 -6.08 -2.28 -12.63
N ALA A 78 -6.01 -3.57 -12.96
CA ALA A 78 -6.35 -4.08 -14.30
C ALA A 78 -7.10 -5.43 -14.25
N GLY A 79 -7.98 -5.62 -13.29
CA GLY A 79 -8.96 -6.71 -13.25
C GLY A 79 -10.25 -6.37 -13.99
N GLU A 80 -11.22 -7.30 -13.95
CA GLU A 80 -12.53 -7.08 -14.56
C GLU A 80 -13.28 -5.84 -14.03
N ARG A 81 -13.06 -5.51 -12.76
CA ARG A 81 -13.58 -4.32 -12.07
C ARG A 81 -12.46 -3.35 -11.69
N GLY A 82 -11.31 -3.45 -12.33
CA GLY A 82 -10.20 -2.56 -12.06
C GLY A 82 -10.35 -1.21 -12.76
N VAL A 83 -9.60 -0.23 -12.25
CA VAL A 83 -9.72 1.18 -12.65
C VAL A 83 -9.57 1.41 -14.16
N PHE A 84 -8.74 0.63 -14.87
CA PHE A 84 -8.64 0.74 -16.34
C PHE A 84 -9.93 0.31 -17.04
N ASN A 85 -10.59 -0.75 -16.58
CA ASN A 85 -11.84 -1.21 -17.18
C ASN A 85 -13.01 -0.28 -16.86
N GLU A 86 -13.03 0.27 -15.65
CA GLU A 86 -14.00 1.30 -15.27
C GLU A 86 -13.81 2.57 -16.09
N ALA A 87 -12.56 3.00 -16.31
CA ALA A 87 -12.26 4.14 -17.18
C ALA A 87 -12.79 3.92 -18.60
N VAL A 88 -12.53 2.78 -19.23
CA VAL A 88 -13.09 2.45 -20.56
C VAL A 88 -14.62 2.48 -20.54
N THR A 89 -15.23 1.95 -19.50
CA THR A 89 -16.70 1.88 -19.36
C THR A 89 -17.31 3.27 -19.17
N SER A 90 -16.65 4.18 -18.44
CA SER A 90 -17.12 5.54 -18.16
C SER A 90 -17.31 6.38 -19.43
N PHE A 91 -16.59 6.08 -20.50
CA PHE A 91 -16.73 6.76 -21.80
C PHE A 91 -17.98 6.36 -22.58
N ARG A 92 -18.72 5.33 -22.15
CA ARG A 92 -19.95 4.92 -22.84
C ARG A 92 -21.00 6.02 -22.77
N GLY A 93 -21.38 6.54 -23.95
CA GLY A 93 -22.37 7.61 -24.05
C GLY A 93 -21.84 9.02 -23.72
N SER A 94 -20.55 9.17 -23.42
CA SER A 94 -19.95 10.49 -23.19
C SER A 94 -19.76 11.28 -24.47
N SER A 95 -19.71 12.61 -24.34
CA SER A 95 -19.36 13.54 -25.43
C SER A 95 -17.84 13.74 -25.61
N ALA A 96 -17.02 13.00 -24.87
CA ALA A 96 -15.57 13.09 -24.93
C ALA A 96 -15.04 12.79 -26.34
N ALA A 97 -13.98 13.49 -26.74
CA ALA A 97 -13.38 13.32 -28.04
C ALA A 97 -12.92 11.86 -28.28
N ALA A 98 -13.17 11.35 -29.49
CA ALA A 98 -12.79 9.98 -29.87
C ALA A 98 -11.30 9.69 -29.62
N THR A 99 -10.42 10.68 -29.82
CA THR A 99 -8.98 10.55 -29.57
C THR A 99 -8.68 10.19 -28.10
N ARG A 100 -9.35 10.86 -27.14
CA ARG A 100 -9.14 10.54 -25.70
C ARG A 100 -9.66 9.16 -25.34
N ARG A 101 -10.83 8.78 -25.86
CA ARG A 101 -11.38 7.44 -25.68
C ARG A 101 -10.43 6.37 -26.19
N ASN A 102 -9.93 6.51 -27.42
CA ASN A 102 -8.99 5.56 -28.02
C ASN A 102 -7.68 5.46 -27.19
N ALA A 103 -7.18 6.58 -26.68
CA ALA A 103 -6.00 6.58 -25.82
C ALA A 103 -6.23 5.80 -24.50
N VAL A 104 -7.41 5.96 -23.88
CA VAL A 104 -7.77 5.20 -22.67
C VAL A 104 -7.96 3.72 -22.97
N GLU A 105 -8.58 3.36 -24.08
CA GLU A 105 -8.73 1.97 -24.52
C GLU A 105 -7.36 1.31 -24.79
N GLU A 106 -6.43 2.02 -25.40
CA GLU A 106 -5.07 1.53 -25.65
C GLU A 106 -4.28 1.37 -24.35
N LEU A 107 -4.36 2.34 -23.43
CA LEU A 107 -3.76 2.24 -22.09
C LEU A 107 -4.31 1.02 -21.34
N ALA A 108 -5.61 0.81 -21.35
CA ALA A 108 -6.25 -0.33 -20.72
C ALA A 108 -5.76 -1.65 -21.33
N ALA A 109 -5.81 -1.80 -22.66
CA ALA A 109 -5.39 -3.02 -23.36
C ALA A 109 -3.92 -3.37 -23.08
N THR A 110 -3.04 -2.39 -23.10
CA THR A 110 -1.61 -2.59 -22.81
C THR A 110 -1.36 -2.89 -21.34
N SER A 111 -2.13 -2.30 -20.41
CA SER A 111 -2.05 -2.59 -18.97
C SER A 111 -2.53 -4.00 -18.64
N PHE A 112 -3.61 -4.47 -19.25
CA PHE A 112 -4.08 -5.85 -19.10
C PHE A 112 -3.04 -6.88 -19.53
N SER A 113 -2.24 -6.58 -20.55
CA SER A 113 -1.19 -7.50 -21.03
C SER A 113 -0.02 -7.65 -20.05
N LEU A 114 0.19 -6.70 -19.14
CA LEU A 114 1.27 -6.74 -18.13
C LEU A 114 0.91 -7.56 -16.89
N VAL A 115 -0.37 -7.63 -16.54
CA VAL A 115 -0.81 -8.25 -15.27
C VAL A 115 -0.41 -9.72 -15.12
N PRO A 116 -0.54 -10.60 -16.12
CA PRO A 116 -0.10 -11.99 -15.99
C PRO A 116 1.38 -12.11 -15.62
N ARG A 117 2.24 -11.31 -16.28
CA ARG A 117 3.67 -11.28 -15.97
C ARG A 117 3.94 -10.79 -14.55
N ALA A 118 3.29 -9.71 -14.14
CA ALA A 118 3.44 -9.17 -12.80
C ALA A 118 3.01 -10.20 -11.74
N ARG A 119 1.92 -10.92 -11.95
CA ARG A 119 1.48 -12.02 -11.07
C ARG A 119 2.48 -13.15 -10.96
N ASP A 120 3.05 -13.59 -12.07
CA ASP A 120 4.06 -14.64 -12.07
C ASP A 120 5.31 -14.19 -11.29
N GLN A 121 5.72 -12.93 -11.43
CA GLN A 121 6.84 -12.36 -10.68
C GLN A 121 6.52 -12.28 -9.17
N VAL A 122 5.34 -11.82 -8.80
CA VAL A 122 4.87 -11.81 -7.39
C VAL A 122 4.85 -13.23 -6.83
N ALA A 123 4.34 -14.20 -7.57
CA ALA A 123 4.31 -15.59 -7.13
C ALA A 123 5.72 -16.14 -6.89
N ARG A 124 6.70 -15.82 -7.74
CA ARG A 124 8.10 -16.23 -7.55
C ARG A 124 8.74 -15.53 -6.36
N LEU A 125 8.52 -14.21 -6.19
CA LEU A 125 9.03 -13.46 -5.05
C LEU A 125 8.59 -14.08 -3.72
N PHE A 126 7.29 -14.33 -3.56
CA PHE A 126 6.75 -14.94 -2.34
C PHE A 126 7.17 -16.41 -2.19
N GLY A 127 7.34 -17.15 -3.29
CA GLY A 127 7.89 -18.51 -3.27
C GLY A 127 9.34 -18.56 -2.76
N LEU A 128 10.18 -17.60 -3.12
CA LEU A 128 11.54 -17.46 -2.59
C LEU A 128 11.52 -17.11 -1.09
N LEU A 129 10.62 -16.23 -0.64
CA LEU A 129 10.43 -15.90 0.77
C LEU A 129 9.99 -17.14 1.58
N GLU A 130 9.05 -17.93 1.08
CA GLU A 130 8.61 -19.19 1.69
C GLU A 130 9.76 -20.20 1.77
N GLY A 131 10.60 -20.29 0.75
CA GLY A 131 11.81 -21.12 0.74
C GLY A 131 12.79 -20.72 1.85
N LEU A 132 13.06 -19.42 2.00
CA LEU A 132 13.92 -18.90 3.08
C LEU A 132 13.37 -19.17 4.49
N LEU A 133 12.04 -19.16 4.65
CA LEU A 133 11.38 -19.52 5.90
C LEU A 133 11.47 -21.03 6.16
N GLY A 134 11.25 -21.86 5.12
CA GLY A 134 11.23 -23.33 5.24
C GLY A 134 12.59 -23.93 5.60
N ASP A 135 13.68 -23.37 5.11
CA ASP A 135 15.05 -23.84 5.37
C ASP A 135 15.52 -23.57 6.82
N ARG A 136 14.90 -22.63 7.54
CA ARG A 136 15.34 -22.12 8.83
C ARG A 136 14.28 -22.05 9.91
N GLY A 137 13.02 -22.23 9.56
CA GLY A 137 11.91 -22.23 10.50
C GLY A 137 12.12 -23.29 11.56
N ASP A 138 12.14 -22.88 12.82
CA ASP A 138 12.13 -23.82 13.96
C ASP A 138 10.90 -24.74 13.83
N ARG A 139 11.14 -26.01 13.53
CA ARG A 139 10.09 -27.02 13.29
C ARG A 139 9.26 -27.34 14.55
N GLY A 140 9.39 -26.52 15.59
CA GLY A 140 8.89 -26.81 16.94
C GLY A 140 7.53 -26.23 17.33
N SER A 141 6.98 -25.22 16.63
CA SER A 141 5.67 -24.64 17.00
C SER A 141 4.81 -24.34 15.78
N GLY A 142 3.87 -25.17 15.53
CA GLY A 142 3.12 -25.44 14.31
C GLY A 142 2.21 -24.35 13.75
N LEU A 143 2.38 -23.03 13.93
CA LEU A 143 1.42 -22.05 13.38
C LEU A 143 1.98 -20.73 12.88
N ARG A 144 3.20 -20.33 13.22
CA ARG A 144 3.79 -19.08 12.74
C ARG A 144 5.29 -19.25 12.53
N GLN A 145 5.74 -19.13 11.31
CA GLN A 145 7.17 -19.13 10.98
C GLN A 145 7.64 -17.68 10.92
N GLU A 146 8.72 -17.37 11.66
CA GLU A 146 9.33 -16.06 11.69
C GLU A 146 10.81 -16.18 11.30
N LEU A 147 11.29 -15.28 10.44
CA LEU A 147 12.67 -15.19 10.07
C LEU A 147 13.21 -13.81 10.45
N ARG A 148 14.17 -13.78 11.35
CA ARG A 148 14.93 -12.56 11.61
C ARG A 148 15.95 -12.34 10.50
N VAL A 149 15.74 -11.30 9.70
CA VAL A 149 16.64 -10.92 8.60
C VAL A 149 17.86 -10.22 9.19
N THR A 150 19.00 -10.91 9.17
CA THR A 150 20.29 -10.39 9.62
C THR A 150 21.24 -10.18 8.44
N ALA A 151 22.36 -9.50 8.63
CA ALA A 151 23.41 -9.37 7.61
C ALA A 151 23.85 -10.74 7.05
N GLY A 152 23.92 -11.79 7.92
CA GLY A 152 24.25 -13.15 7.49
C GLY A 152 23.16 -13.82 6.64
N VAL A 153 21.89 -13.46 6.79
CA VAL A 153 20.81 -13.92 5.90
C VAL A 153 20.95 -13.24 4.54
N ARG A 154 21.17 -11.94 4.54
CA ARG A 154 21.31 -11.13 3.32
C ARG A 154 22.54 -11.48 2.49
N SER A 155 23.60 -12.02 3.07
CA SER A 155 24.80 -12.46 2.34
C SER A 155 24.66 -13.83 1.64
N GLN A 156 23.51 -14.47 1.73
CA GLN A 156 23.29 -15.78 1.11
C GLN A 156 22.85 -15.65 -0.34
N PRO A 157 23.23 -16.61 -1.21
CA PRO A 157 22.82 -16.63 -2.61
C PRO A 157 21.30 -16.55 -2.78
N ALA A 158 20.52 -17.25 -1.93
CA ALA A 158 19.05 -17.20 -1.97
C ALA A 158 18.48 -15.82 -1.70
N TRP A 159 19.20 -14.94 -0.97
CA TRP A 159 18.79 -13.54 -0.80
C TRP A 159 19.03 -12.72 -2.08
N SER A 160 20.13 -12.96 -2.79
CA SER A 160 20.39 -12.31 -4.07
C SER A 160 19.34 -12.68 -5.13
N ASP A 161 18.88 -13.94 -5.13
CA ASP A 161 17.76 -14.35 -6.00
C ASP A 161 16.47 -13.57 -5.64
N LEU A 162 16.21 -13.35 -4.36
CA LEU A 162 15.09 -12.56 -3.87
C LEU A 162 15.19 -11.08 -4.31
N GLU A 163 16.38 -10.48 -4.22
CA GLU A 163 16.63 -9.10 -4.67
C GLU A 163 16.36 -8.95 -6.17
N ILE A 164 16.84 -9.89 -6.99
CA ILE A 164 16.59 -9.91 -8.44
C ILE A 164 15.09 -9.99 -8.73
N GLU A 165 14.37 -10.90 -8.06
CA GLU A 165 12.94 -11.06 -8.31
C GLU A 165 12.14 -9.86 -7.78
N TRP A 166 12.60 -9.24 -6.68
CA TRP A 166 12.04 -7.96 -6.23
C TRP A 166 12.20 -6.85 -7.29
N GLU A 167 13.38 -6.68 -7.87
CA GLU A 167 13.60 -5.70 -8.93
C GLU A 167 12.64 -5.92 -10.11
N ASN A 168 12.39 -7.17 -10.49
CA ASN A 168 11.42 -7.51 -11.54
C ASN A 168 9.98 -7.10 -11.17
N VAL A 169 9.57 -7.35 -9.92
CA VAL A 169 8.25 -6.95 -9.39
C VAL A 169 8.14 -5.42 -9.36
N ASP A 170 9.17 -4.72 -8.83
CA ASP A 170 9.19 -3.26 -8.74
C ASP A 170 9.07 -2.60 -10.12
N LEU A 171 9.81 -3.08 -11.12
CA LEU A 171 9.71 -2.60 -12.48
C LEU A 171 8.31 -2.79 -13.08
N SER A 172 7.66 -3.92 -12.81
CA SER A 172 6.32 -4.19 -13.30
C SER A 172 5.26 -3.31 -12.64
N ILE A 173 5.36 -3.09 -11.32
CA ILE A 173 4.45 -2.17 -10.60
C ILE A 173 4.73 -0.72 -11.00
N ALA A 174 6.00 -0.34 -11.24
CA ALA A 174 6.37 0.99 -11.72
C ALA A 174 5.78 1.30 -13.11
N ASP A 175 5.83 0.33 -14.03
CA ASP A 175 5.23 0.49 -15.36
C ASP A 175 3.70 0.66 -15.25
N LEU A 176 3.03 -0.16 -14.44
CA LEU A 176 1.60 0.01 -14.17
C LEU A 176 1.29 1.37 -13.53
N SER A 177 2.11 1.84 -12.59
CA SER A 177 1.94 3.17 -11.97
C SER A 177 2.07 4.31 -12.99
N GLY A 178 3.05 4.25 -13.88
CA GLY A 178 3.19 5.23 -14.96
C GLY A 178 2.00 5.25 -15.93
N ARG A 179 1.36 4.09 -16.14
CA ARG A 179 0.12 4.00 -16.93
C ARG A 179 -1.08 4.57 -16.19
N LEU A 180 -1.18 4.39 -14.87
CA LEU A 180 -2.20 5.04 -14.04
C LEU A 180 -2.05 6.57 -14.08
N ASP A 181 -0.81 7.09 -14.06
CA ASP A 181 -0.56 8.52 -14.24
C ASP A 181 -1.02 9.00 -15.61
N SER A 182 -0.74 8.24 -16.67
CA SER A 182 -1.19 8.55 -18.03
C SER A 182 -2.71 8.52 -18.16
N LEU A 183 -3.37 7.57 -17.46
CA LEU A 183 -4.82 7.50 -17.38
C LEU A 183 -5.39 8.73 -16.68
N ARG A 184 -4.82 9.13 -15.55
CA ARG A 184 -5.22 10.33 -14.81
C ARG A 184 -5.16 11.58 -15.70
N VAL A 185 -4.04 11.77 -16.40
CA VAL A 185 -3.89 12.90 -17.36
C VAL A 185 -4.92 12.84 -18.48
N SER A 186 -5.25 11.64 -18.97
CA SER A 186 -6.25 11.46 -20.03
C SER A 186 -7.68 11.78 -19.58
N LEU A 187 -7.97 11.63 -18.29
CA LEU A 187 -9.26 11.91 -17.66
C LEU A 187 -9.39 13.36 -17.18
N GLU A 188 -8.29 14.08 -16.93
CA GLU A 188 -8.31 15.47 -16.47
C GLU A 188 -9.07 16.38 -17.44
N GLY A 189 -9.92 17.26 -16.87
CA GLY A 189 -10.72 18.22 -17.64
C GLY A 189 -11.92 17.59 -18.38
N LEU A 190 -12.34 16.39 -17.97
CA LEU A 190 -13.52 15.70 -18.54
C LEU A 190 -14.74 15.71 -17.61
N GLU A 191 -14.76 16.52 -16.55
CA GLU A 191 -15.87 16.61 -15.58
C GLU A 191 -17.21 16.89 -16.26
N GLU A 192 -17.22 17.76 -17.29
CA GLU A 192 -18.42 18.16 -18.02
C GLU A 192 -18.68 17.29 -19.26
N ALA A 193 -17.83 16.32 -19.56
CA ALA A 193 -17.96 15.48 -20.76
C ALA A 193 -19.01 14.38 -20.63
N GLY A 194 -19.70 14.29 -19.48
CA GLY A 194 -20.74 13.29 -19.23
C GLY A 194 -20.19 11.87 -19.05
N LEU A 195 -18.98 11.72 -18.50
CA LEU A 195 -18.47 10.42 -18.11
C LEU A 195 -19.30 9.85 -16.94
N ILE A 196 -19.55 8.55 -17.00
CA ILE A 196 -20.29 7.86 -15.94
C ILE A 196 -19.38 7.79 -14.70
N GLU A 197 -19.91 8.25 -13.54
CA GLU A 197 -19.25 8.20 -12.23
C GLU A 197 -17.83 8.80 -12.19
N TYR A 198 -17.61 9.91 -12.90
CA TYR A 198 -16.29 10.56 -13.02
C TYR A 198 -15.58 10.80 -11.67
N GLU A 199 -16.27 11.38 -10.68
CA GLU A 199 -15.67 11.64 -9.36
C GLU A 199 -15.27 10.34 -8.63
N GLY A 200 -16.09 9.30 -8.74
CA GLY A 200 -15.81 7.97 -8.20
C GLY A 200 -14.56 7.37 -8.83
N LEU A 201 -14.50 7.39 -10.16
CA LEU A 201 -13.35 6.90 -10.93
C LEU A 201 -12.05 7.64 -10.57
N MET A 202 -12.08 8.97 -10.46
CA MET A 202 -10.90 9.75 -10.07
C MET A 202 -10.45 9.48 -8.64
N SER A 203 -11.38 9.26 -7.72
CA SER A 203 -11.09 8.88 -6.34
C SER A 203 -10.47 7.48 -6.25
N GLU A 204 -10.98 6.53 -6.99
CA GLU A 204 -10.46 5.17 -7.04
C GLU A 204 -9.07 5.13 -7.68
N LEU A 205 -8.87 5.87 -8.78
CA LEU A 205 -7.58 6.02 -9.42
C LEU A 205 -6.52 6.55 -8.45
N ALA A 206 -6.85 7.58 -7.67
CA ALA A 206 -5.95 8.12 -6.65
C ALA A 206 -5.61 7.08 -5.56
N SER A 207 -6.61 6.33 -5.09
CA SER A 207 -6.42 5.27 -4.09
C SER A 207 -5.51 4.15 -4.62
N VAL A 208 -5.72 3.72 -5.85
CA VAL A 208 -4.89 2.67 -6.49
C VAL A 208 -3.45 3.15 -6.70
N GLN A 209 -3.24 4.42 -7.07
CA GLN A 209 -1.90 5.02 -7.18
C GLN A 209 -1.18 5.05 -5.83
N GLU A 210 -1.86 5.44 -4.75
CA GLU A 210 -1.31 5.45 -3.39
C GLU A 210 -0.92 4.04 -2.95
N THR A 211 -1.80 3.05 -3.16
CA THR A 211 -1.51 1.64 -2.86
C THR A 211 -0.30 1.12 -3.65
N SER A 212 -0.17 1.47 -4.94
CA SER A 212 1.01 1.11 -5.75
C SER A 212 2.31 1.64 -5.13
N ALA A 213 2.30 2.90 -4.70
CA ALA A 213 3.46 3.52 -4.07
C ALA A 213 3.80 2.87 -2.71
N GLU A 214 2.77 2.53 -1.93
CA GLU A 214 2.92 1.86 -0.64
C GLU A 214 3.50 0.45 -0.79
N VAL A 215 2.97 -0.38 -1.68
CA VAL A 215 3.47 -1.74 -1.95
C VAL A 215 4.94 -1.69 -2.36
N ARG A 216 5.31 -0.80 -3.28
CA ARG A 216 6.70 -0.63 -3.73
C ARG A 216 7.61 -0.23 -2.58
N ARG A 217 7.24 0.80 -1.81
CA ARG A 217 8.01 1.27 -0.67
C ARG A 217 8.21 0.17 0.37
N THR A 218 7.15 -0.54 0.74
CA THR A 218 7.17 -1.57 1.77
C THR A 218 8.09 -2.73 1.38
N LEU A 219 7.98 -3.22 0.15
CA LEU A 219 8.84 -4.29 -0.34
C LEU A 219 10.30 -3.83 -0.51
N ALA A 220 10.54 -2.57 -0.94
CA ALA A 220 11.88 -2.01 -1.03
C ALA A 220 12.56 -1.91 0.36
N GLU A 221 11.84 -1.45 1.38
CA GLU A 221 12.34 -1.39 2.76
C GLU A 221 12.70 -2.78 3.30
N PHE A 222 11.89 -3.79 2.97
CA PHE A 222 12.15 -5.16 3.41
C PHE A 222 13.35 -5.79 2.68
N VAL A 223 13.40 -5.70 1.34
CA VAL A 223 14.37 -6.43 0.52
C VAL A 223 15.67 -5.66 0.37
N ALA A 224 15.61 -4.36 -0.03
CA ALA A 224 16.75 -3.61 -0.49
C ALA A 224 17.37 -2.68 0.57
N GLN A 225 16.59 -2.24 1.56
CA GLN A 225 17.07 -1.30 2.58
C GLN A 225 17.11 -1.95 3.97
N PRO A 226 18.26 -2.51 4.40
CA PRO A 226 18.40 -2.91 5.78
C PRO A 226 18.31 -1.67 6.67
N LYS A 227 17.37 -1.64 7.62
CA LYS A 227 17.47 -0.70 8.74
C LYS A 227 18.81 -1.00 9.42
N SER A 228 19.65 0.03 9.58
CA SER A 228 20.86 -0.06 10.40
C SER A 228 20.44 -0.48 11.81
N ASP A 229 21.01 -1.56 12.30
CA ASP A 229 20.88 -2.03 13.70
C ASP A 229 21.30 -0.95 14.68
#